data_da0cb4c78c3b956a22b8068c0966f548
#
_entry.id   da0cb4c78c3b956a22b8068c0966f548
#
_cell.length_a   1.000
_cell.length_b   1.000
_cell.length_c   1.000
_cell.angle_alpha   90.00
_cell.angle_beta   90.00
_cell.angle_gamma   90.00
#
_symmetry.space_group_name_H-M   'P 1'
#
loop_
_entity.id
_entity.type
_entity.pdbx_description
1 polymer ?
#
loop_
_entity_poly.entity_id
_entity_poly.type
_entity_poly.pdbx_seq_one_letter_code
_entity_poly.pdbx_strand_id
1 'polypeptide(L)'
;MSSIDTPAEVPRPRTAARPAPTTLTWVTLALMTTASVASLRAAPTMAVYGLACVFLYLVPAIVFLLPTALVSAELASGWNGGVYRWVSEGLSKPLGFLAVWCQFAMTIFYYPSLLGFVASTIAFIIDPALASNGPYTAIVIMVLYWTGVWISSRGTKALAGLASWGLIIGTLIPGTLLVVLGMVFLGQGNPSAAPMTGANLFPQWTGLASLVLIVNNFLSYSGMEMNAVHVSSLKNPAKEYPRSMFLAMGLVLLIFILPALAISWVVPADQLSLTAGVMQAFDAFFSYFDIGWLTPIAAVALVSASLGGMLTWLAGPSKGLLEISRQEGYLPPFLQKLNKNGIQQNILVTQGVVTTIIALGYALLPNVSSVYWIFSVITTQVYLIVYLLMFAAAMRLRKTQPDHPRGYRAPALGVLCVVGLLASLAALCIGFVPSSQFGSGSVWSYIAIVGGGLVILGLLIPWAFLRFRKPSWKTTPATAPSEGEQA
;
A
#
# COMPACT_ATOMS: atom_id res chain seq x y z
N MET A 1 73.77 5.37 36.81
CA MET A 1 72.35 4.92 37.09
C MET A 1 71.45 5.82 36.31
N SER A 2 71.04 5.34 35.15
CA SER A 2 70.21 6.09 34.22
C SER A 2 68.75 5.63 34.43
N SER A 3 67.85 6.55 34.81
CA SER A 3 66.44 6.35 34.96
C SER A 3 65.82 6.28 33.57
N ILE A 4 65.20 5.15 33.28
CA ILE A 4 64.42 4.94 32.03
C ILE A 4 63.03 5.54 32.28
N ASP A 5 62.71 6.65 31.58
CA ASP A 5 61.35 7.22 31.53
C ASP A 5 60.43 6.30 30.76
N THR A 6 59.37 5.84 31.42
CA THR A 6 58.26 5.08 30.82
C THR A 6 57.35 6.05 30.09
N PRO A 7 57.01 5.83 28.83
CA PRO A 7 56.07 6.72 28.10
C PRO A 7 54.68 6.68 28.71
N ALA A 8 54.08 7.86 28.95
CA ALA A 8 52.72 8.02 29.45
C ALA A 8 51.72 7.36 28.46
N GLU A 9 50.86 6.50 28.99
CA GLU A 9 49.78 5.84 28.24
C GLU A 9 48.74 6.89 27.79
N VAL A 10 48.63 7.06 26.46
CA VAL A 10 47.64 7.94 25.85
C VAL A 10 46.23 7.36 26.11
N PRO A 11 45.29 8.12 26.74
CA PRO A 11 43.96 7.63 27.00
C PRO A 11 43.25 7.30 25.68
N ARG A 12 42.84 6.05 25.50
CA ARG A 12 42.01 5.63 24.36
C ARG A 12 40.69 6.39 24.40
N PRO A 13 40.23 7.00 23.28
CA PRO A 13 38.95 7.67 23.26
C PRO A 13 37.85 6.66 23.62
N ARG A 14 37.06 7.01 24.65
CA ARG A 14 35.84 6.26 24.99
C ARG A 14 34.93 6.27 23.77
N THR A 15 34.83 5.13 23.08
CA THR A 15 33.79 4.92 22.08
C THR A 15 32.44 5.16 22.76
N ALA A 16 31.75 6.22 22.32
CA ALA A 16 30.38 6.49 22.76
C ALA A 16 29.59 5.21 22.58
N ALA A 17 29.01 4.70 23.66
CA ALA A 17 28.19 3.50 23.63
C ALA A 17 27.09 3.73 22.58
N ARG A 18 27.07 2.91 21.52
CA ARG A 18 25.93 2.86 20.59
C ARG A 18 24.67 2.70 21.45
N PRO A 19 23.63 3.54 21.26
CA PRO A 19 22.37 3.34 21.97
C PRO A 19 21.94 1.90 21.73
N ALA A 20 21.60 1.21 22.82
CA ALA A 20 21.13 -0.17 22.75
C ALA A 20 19.99 -0.24 21.72
N PRO A 21 20.00 -1.22 20.80
CA PRO A 21 18.94 -1.34 19.81
C PRO A 21 17.62 -1.44 20.58
N THR A 22 16.70 -0.51 20.32
CA THR A 22 15.35 -0.54 20.88
C THR A 22 14.71 -1.83 20.36
N THR A 23 14.57 -2.82 21.25
CA THR A 23 13.96 -4.10 20.88
C THR A 23 12.48 -3.86 20.60
N LEU A 24 12.08 -4.06 19.34
CA LEU A 24 10.69 -3.95 18.93
C LEU A 24 9.92 -5.13 19.54
N THR A 25 8.72 -4.88 20.08
CA THR A 25 7.85 -5.98 20.51
C THR A 25 7.07 -6.54 19.32
N TRP A 26 6.72 -7.82 19.36
CA TRP A 26 5.92 -8.46 18.31
C TRP A 26 4.53 -7.80 18.14
N VAL A 27 3.94 -7.27 19.22
CA VAL A 27 2.66 -6.54 19.17
C VAL A 27 2.85 -5.21 18.43
N THR A 28 3.92 -4.47 18.73
CA THR A 28 4.22 -3.21 18.03
C THR A 28 4.41 -3.46 16.53
N LEU A 29 5.12 -4.53 16.16
CA LEU A 29 5.29 -4.90 14.76
C LEU A 29 3.95 -5.25 14.10
N ALA A 30 3.06 -5.98 14.80
CA ALA A 30 1.72 -6.29 14.31
C ALA A 30 0.90 -5.03 14.05
N LEU A 31 0.92 -4.07 14.97
CA LEU A 31 0.20 -2.80 14.82
C LEU A 31 0.79 -1.95 13.68
N MET A 32 2.12 -1.88 13.54
CA MET A 32 2.78 -1.21 12.42
C MET A 32 2.38 -1.84 11.08
N THR A 33 2.34 -3.17 11.02
CA THR A 33 1.94 -3.89 9.81
C THR A 33 0.46 -3.65 9.49
N THR A 34 -0.41 -3.70 10.51
CA THR A 34 -1.82 -3.34 10.35
C THR A 34 -1.97 -1.91 9.82
N ALA A 35 -1.22 -0.95 10.37
CA ALA A 35 -1.26 0.45 9.93
C ALA A 35 -0.82 0.67 8.48
N SER A 36 0.09 -0.17 7.97
CA SER A 36 0.59 -0.06 6.60
C SER A 36 -0.42 -0.56 5.56
N VAL A 37 -1.35 -1.43 5.96
CA VAL A 37 -2.28 -2.14 5.08
C VAL A 37 -3.73 -1.67 5.28
N ALA A 38 -4.16 -1.49 6.53
CA ALA A 38 -5.55 -1.23 6.85
C ALA A 38 -6.03 0.16 6.39
N SER A 39 -7.12 0.17 5.62
CA SER A 39 -7.77 1.40 5.14
C SER A 39 -9.25 1.15 4.88
N LEU A 40 -10.12 2.05 5.33
CA LEU A 40 -11.56 1.97 5.07
C LEU A 40 -11.91 2.23 3.59
N ARG A 41 -11.00 2.82 2.82
CA ARG A 41 -11.17 3.12 1.40
C ARG A 41 -11.60 1.92 0.55
N ALA A 42 -11.13 0.72 0.90
CA ALA A 42 -11.43 -0.49 0.14
C ALA A 42 -12.78 -1.13 0.51
N ALA A 43 -13.38 -0.77 1.65
CA ALA A 43 -14.60 -1.40 2.15
C ALA A 43 -15.79 -1.32 1.19
N PRO A 44 -16.09 -0.18 0.51
CA PRO A 44 -17.19 -0.10 -0.44
C PRO A 44 -17.09 -1.11 -1.58
N THR A 45 -15.88 -1.40 -2.06
CA THR A 45 -15.67 -2.36 -3.16
C THR A 45 -16.18 -3.77 -2.83
N MET A 46 -16.08 -4.17 -1.57
CA MET A 46 -16.58 -5.48 -1.12
C MET A 46 -18.00 -5.40 -0.53
N ALA A 47 -18.43 -4.24 -0.03
CA ALA A 47 -19.80 -4.04 0.47
C ALA A 47 -20.86 -4.31 -0.61
N VAL A 48 -20.53 -4.10 -1.89
CA VAL A 48 -21.38 -4.46 -3.05
C VAL A 48 -21.86 -5.91 -3.01
N TYR A 49 -21.05 -6.81 -2.43
CA TYR A 49 -21.39 -8.24 -2.35
C TYR A 49 -22.17 -8.62 -1.09
N GLY A 50 -22.50 -7.67 -0.21
CA GLY A 50 -23.20 -7.95 1.04
C GLY A 50 -22.45 -8.96 1.89
N LEU A 51 -23.14 -10.00 2.39
CA LEU A 51 -22.57 -11.04 3.25
C LEU A 51 -21.44 -11.84 2.57
N ALA A 52 -21.46 -11.98 1.23
CA ALA A 52 -20.39 -12.68 0.50
C ALA A 52 -19.03 -11.97 0.58
N CYS A 53 -18.99 -10.70 1.03
CA CYS A 53 -17.72 -10.01 1.25
C CYS A 53 -16.81 -10.77 2.23
N VAL A 54 -17.37 -11.48 3.20
CA VAL A 54 -16.62 -12.32 4.17
C VAL A 54 -15.79 -13.37 3.41
N PHE A 55 -16.45 -14.14 2.54
CA PHE A 55 -15.78 -15.16 1.73
C PHE A 55 -14.76 -14.53 0.79
N LEU A 56 -15.12 -13.41 0.13
CA LEU A 56 -14.27 -12.73 -0.84
C LEU A 56 -13.05 -12.04 -0.21
N TYR A 57 -13.07 -11.72 1.09
CA TYR A 57 -11.89 -11.30 1.83
C TYR A 57 -11.06 -12.49 2.30
N LEU A 58 -11.69 -13.55 2.81
CA LEU A 58 -10.97 -14.70 3.38
C LEU A 58 -10.18 -15.48 2.33
N VAL A 59 -10.72 -15.68 1.14
CA VAL A 59 -10.02 -16.44 0.09
C VAL A 59 -8.70 -15.79 -0.30
N PRO A 60 -8.65 -14.51 -0.72
CA PRO A 60 -7.36 -13.85 -0.99
C PRO A 60 -6.45 -13.73 0.23
N ALA A 61 -7.01 -13.68 1.44
CA ALA A 61 -6.18 -13.68 2.65
C ALA A 61 -5.40 -14.99 2.81
N ILE A 62 -6.03 -16.13 2.55
CA ILE A 62 -5.38 -17.43 2.64
C ILE A 62 -4.38 -17.66 1.51
N VAL A 63 -4.74 -17.29 0.26
CA VAL A 63 -3.93 -17.63 -0.92
C VAL A 63 -2.89 -16.55 -1.28
N PHE A 64 -3.00 -15.33 -0.74
CA PHE A 64 -2.09 -14.23 -1.06
C PHE A 64 -1.53 -13.52 0.18
N LEU A 65 -2.38 -13.04 1.11
CA LEU A 65 -1.92 -12.30 2.29
C LEU A 65 -1.00 -13.16 3.18
N LEU A 66 -1.41 -14.38 3.52
CA LEU A 66 -0.63 -15.31 4.33
C LEU A 66 0.70 -15.70 3.66
N PRO A 67 0.72 -16.16 2.38
CA PRO A 67 1.97 -16.40 1.67
C PRO A 67 2.89 -15.18 1.63
N THR A 68 2.37 -14.00 1.32
CA THR A 68 3.16 -12.77 1.25
C THR A 68 3.81 -12.45 2.59
N ALA A 69 3.05 -12.49 3.68
CA ALA A 69 3.55 -12.20 5.02
C ALA A 69 4.67 -13.16 5.46
N LEU A 70 4.48 -14.47 5.27
CA LEU A 70 5.45 -15.46 5.74
C LEU A 70 6.69 -15.55 4.84
N VAL A 71 6.53 -15.43 3.52
CA VAL A 71 7.64 -15.46 2.56
C VAL A 71 8.51 -14.22 2.71
N SER A 72 7.90 -13.03 2.80
CA SER A 72 8.65 -11.79 3.00
C SER A 72 9.42 -11.76 4.32
N ALA A 73 8.92 -12.43 5.36
CA ALA A 73 9.63 -12.59 6.61
C ALA A 73 10.91 -13.40 6.49
N GLU A 74 10.85 -14.53 5.80
CA GLU A 74 12.06 -15.31 5.55
C GLU A 74 13.09 -14.52 4.75
N LEU A 75 12.63 -13.86 3.69
CA LEU A 75 13.50 -13.04 2.86
C LEU A 75 14.15 -11.89 3.65
N ALA A 76 13.37 -11.16 4.45
CA ALA A 76 13.88 -10.04 5.23
C ALA A 76 14.85 -10.48 6.34
N SER A 77 14.61 -11.66 6.94
CA SER A 77 15.49 -12.18 7.99
C SER A 77 16.82 -12.72 7.47
N GLY A 78 16.90 -13.05 6.18
CA GLY A 78 18.11 -13.56 5.55
C GLY A 78 18.85 -12.50 4.72
N TRP A 79 18.12 -11.69 3.98
CA TRP A 79 18.71 -10.73 3.03
C TRP A 79 18.22 -9.31 3.32
N ASN A 80 19.02 -8.56 4.08
CA ASN A 80 18.73 -7.16 4.40
C ASN A 80 18.78 -6.27 3.13
N GLY A 81 17.83 -5.35 2.97
CA GLY A 81 17.77 -4.43 1.84
C GLY A 81 16.47 -4.49 1.02
N GLY A 82 15.45 -5.18 1.55
CA GLY A 82 14.09 -5.22 0.98
C GLY A 82 14.01 -5.90 -0.37
N VAL A 83 12.93 -5.62 -1.09
CA VAL A 83 12.54 -6.29 -2.34
C VAL A 83 13.66 -6.29 -3.40
N TYR A 84 14.40 -5.18 -3.52
CA TYR A 84 15.52 -5.12 -4.46
C TYR A 84 16.54 -6.22 -4.19
N ARG A 85 16.98 -6.35 -2.94
CA ARG A 85 17.99 -7.32 -2.54
C ARG A 85 17.50 -8.75 -2.74
N TRP A 86 16.26 -9.02 -2.34
CA TRP A 86 15.64 -10.34 -2.48
C TRP A 86 15.60 -10.82 -3.92
N VAL A 87 15.12 -9.94 -4.82
CA VAL A 87 14.98 -10.28 -6.24
C VAL A 87 16.34 -10.29 -6.95
N SER A 88 17.26 -9.38 -6.60
CA SER A 88 18.58 -9.34 -7.21
C SER A 88 19.42 -10.56 -6.86
N GLU A 89 19.42 -11.00 -5.61
CA GLU A 89 20.12 -12.19 -5.15
C GLU A 89 19.45 -13.48 -5.63
N GLY A 90 18.13 -13.52 -5.59
CA GLY A 90 17.37 -14.71 -6.01
C GLY A 90 17.32 -14.90 -7.52
N LEU A 91 17.24 -13.84 -8.30
CA LEU A 91 17.04 -13.91 -9.75
C LEU A 91 18.15 -13.17 -10.52
N SER A 92 18.09 -11.84 -10.57
CA SER A 92 19.11 -11.01 -11.22
C SER A 92 18.94 -9.53 -10.86
N LYS A 93 20.01 -8.73 -10.99
CA LYS A 93 19.98 -7.27 -10.76
C LYS A 93 18.95 -6.52 -11.63
N PRO A 94 18.78 -6.81 -12.95
CA PRO A 94 17.75 -6.17 -13.75
C PRO A 94 16.32 -6.45 -13.24
N LEU A 95 16.04 -7.69 -12.80
CA LEU A 95 14.75 -8.05 -12.21
C LEU A 95 14.56 -7.40 -10.83
N GLY A 96 15.64 -7.24 -10.05
CA GLY A 96 15.63 -6.46 -8.82
C GLY A 96 15.22 -5.01 -9.07
N PHE A 97 15.82 -4.38 -10.10
CA PHE A 97 15.40 -3.03 -10.51
C PHE A 97 13.94 -2.99 -10.96
N LEU A 98 13.50 -3.97 -11.77
CA LEU A 98 12.09 -4.08 -12.18
C LEU A 98 11.15 -4.13 -10.98
N ALA A 99 11.48 -4.89 -9.95
CA ALA A 99 10.66 -5.00 -8.74
C ALA A 99 10.53 -3.63 -8.02
N VAL A 100 11.64 -2.94 -7.79
CA VAL A 100 11.62 -1.60 -7.15
C VAL A 100 10.95 -0.56 -8.02
N TRP A 101 11.17 -0.63 -9.33
CA TRP A 101 10.48 0.23 -10.27
C TRP A 101 8.96 0.03 -10.22
N CYS A 102 8.47 -1.22 -10.26
CA CYS A 102 7.04 -1.50 -10.17
C CYS A 102 6.44 -1.07 -8.83
N GLN A 103 7.18 -1.22 -7.72
CA GLN A 103 6.77 -0.72 -6.42
C GLN A 103 6.61 0.81 -6.38
N PHE A 104 7.45 1.54 -7.11
CA PHE A 104 7.31 2.98 -7.30
C PHE A 104 6.22 3.31 -8.32
N ALA A 105 6.23 2.68 -9.50
CA ALA A 105 5.36 3.02 -10.63
C ALA A 105 3.88 2.79 -10.33
N MET A 106 3.53 1.76 -9.51
CA MET A 106 2.15 1.53 -9.12
C MET A 106 1.54 2.75 -8.40
N THR A 107 2.37 3.53 -7.69
CA THR A 107 1.89 4.70 -6.95
C THR A 107 1.39 5.82 -7.85
N ILE A 108 1.77 5.84 -9.12
CA ILE A 108 1.30 6.80 -10.13
C ILE A 108 -0.23 6.72 -10.32
N PHE A 109 -0.81 5.53 -10.32
CA PHE A 109 -2.26 5.31 -10.37
C PHE A 109 -2.89 5.20 -8.97
N TYR A 110 -2.11 4.76 -7.98
CA TYR A 110 -2.56 4.68 -6.60
C TYR A 110 -2.99 6.03 -6.03
N TYR A 111 -2.22 7.11 -6.29
CA TYR A 111 -2.57 8.43 -5.75
C TYR A 111 -3.86 9.00 -6.32
N PRO A 112 -4.13 9.00 -7.64
CA PRO A 112 -5.44 9.41 -8.12
C PRO A 112 -6.58 8.58 -7.57
N SER A 113 -6.39 7.27 -7.39
CA SER A 113 -7.38 6.40 -6.75
C SER A 113 -7.59 6.76 -5.27
N LEU A 114 -6.52 6.92 -4.47
CA LEU A 114 -6.60 7.31 -3.06
C LEU A 114 -7.24 8.68 -2.90
N LEU A 115 -6.78 9.67 -3.67
CA LEU A 115 -7.26 11.04 -3.58
C LEU A 115 -8.66 11.23 -4.17
N GLY A 116 -9.11 10.33 -5.06
CA GLY A 116 -10.50 10.25 -5.49
C GLY A 116 -11.44 9.90 -4.34
N PHE A 117 -11.05 8.94 -3.48
CA PHE A 117 -11.76 8.67 -2.23
C PHE A 117 -11.75 9.90 -1.31
N VAL A 118 -10.62 10.58 -1.16
CA VAL A 118 -10.51 11.80 -0.34
C VAL A 118 -11.42 12.91 -0.88
N ALA A 119 -11.43 13.15 -2.20
CA ALA A 119 -12.30 14.13 -2.84
C ALA A 119 -13.77 13.83 -2.58
N SER A 120 -14.19 12.58 -2.78
CA SER A 120 -15.56 12.15 -2.48
C SER A 120 -15.90 12.30 -0.99
N THR A 121 -14.94 12.07 -0.08
CA THR A 121 -15.12 12.27 1.36
C THR A 121 -15.29 13.76 1.72
N ILE A 122 -14.48 14.65 1.14
CA ILE A 122 -14.60 16.11 1.33
C ILE A 122 -15.93 16.63 0.79
N ALA A 123 -16.45 16.04 -0.30
CA ALA A 123 -17.75 16.43 -0.87
C ALA A 123 -18.87 16.39 0.16
N PHE A 124 -18.88 15.41 1.08
CA PHE A 124 -19.91 15.32 2.15
C PHE A 124 -19.83 16.43 3.20
N ILE A 125 -18.76 17.23 3.22
CA ILE A 125 -18.68 18.44 4.07
C ILE A 125 -19.31 19.64 3.36
N ILE A 126 -19.27 19.67 2.02
CA ILE A 126 -19.65 20.82 1.17
C ILE A 126 -21.04 20.56 0.57
N ASP A 127 -21.10 19.56 -0.30
CA ASP A 127 -22.31 19.08 -1.00
C ASP A 127 -22.05 17.64 -1.47
N PRO A 128 -22.80 16.64 -0.95
CA PRO A 128 -22.64 15.24 -1.36
C PRO A 128 -22.73 14.99 -2.88
N ALA A 129 -23.45 15.82 -3.63
CA ALA A 129 -23.55 15.72 -5.09
C ALA A 129 -22.18 15.86 -5.78
N LEU A 130 -21.26 16.59 -5.19
CA LEU A 130 -19.89 16.74 -5.70
C LEU A 130 -19.10 15.43 -5.73
N ALA A 131 -19.47 14.43 -4.92
CA ALA A 131 -18.81 13.13 -4.90
C ALA A 131 -18.89 12.39 -6.25
N SER A 132 -19.88 12.69 -7.07
CA SER A 132 -20.05 12.17 -8.43
C SER A 132 -19.50 13.10 -9.52
N ASN A 133 -19.01 14.28 -9.15
CA ASN A 133 -18.52 15.29 -10.08
C ASN A 133 -17.04 15.05 -10.44
N GLY A 134 -16.79 14.60 -11.68
CA GLY A 134 -15.44 14.28 -12.16
C GLY A 134 -14.48 15.46 -12.18
N PRO A 135 -14.82 16.63 -12.74
CA PRO A 135 -13.99 17.84 -12.69
C PRO A 135 -13.62 18.29 -11.27
N TYR A 136 -14.56 18.29 -10.34
CA TYR A 136 -14.29 18.55 -8.92
C TYR A 136 -13.26 17.56 -8.37
N THR A 137 -13.47 16.26 -8.60
CA THR A 137 -12.57 15.20 -8.15
C THR A 137 -11.15 15.41 -8.71
N ALA A 138 -11.01 15.71 -10.01
CA ALA A 138 -9.72 15.95 -10.64
C ALA A 138 -8.98 17.15 -9.99
N ILE A 139 -9.68 18.27 -9.77
CA ILE A 139 -9.10 19.47 -9.15
C ILE A 139 -8.64 19.17 -7.72
N VAL A 140 -9.47 18.52 -6.90
CA VAL A 140 -9.10 18.17 -5.53
C VAL A 140 -7.89 17.23 -5.50
N ILE A 141 -7.82 16.24 -6.39
CA ILE A 141 -6.66 15.35 -6.51
C ILE A 141 -5.39 16.15 -6.79
N MET A 142 -5.43 17.08 -7.78
CA MET A 142 -4.27 17.88 -8.13
C MET A 142 -3.80 18.75 -6.96
N VAL A 143 -4.72 19.46 -6.31
CA VAL A 143 -4.40 20.33 -5.16
C VAL A 143 -3.77 19.53 -4.02
N LEU A 144 -4.39 18.42 -3.63
CA LEU A 144 -3.92 17.59 -2.52
C LEU A 144 -2.60 16.90 -2.86
N TYR A 145 -2.43 16.40 -4.09
CA TYR A 145 -1.18 15.76 -4.49
C TYR A 145 0.00 16.72 -4.43
N TRP A 146 -0.12 17.91 -5.03
CA TRP A 146 0.94 18.92 -5.03
C TRP A 146 1.21 19.48 -3.62
N THR A 147 0.18 19.61 -2.79
CA THR A 147 0.34 19.95 -1.37
C THR A 147 1.15 18.85 -0.64
N GLY A 148 0.87 17.58 -0.90
CA GLY A 148 1.63 16.46 -0.36
C GLY A 148 3.10 16.45 -0.81
N VAL A 149 3.37 16.71 -2.08
CA VAL A 149 4.74 16.87 -2.61
C VAL A 149 5.45 18.04 -1.94
N TRP A 150 4.78 19.17 -1.76
CA TRP A 150 5.35 20.34 -1.09
C TRP A 150 5.69 20.06 0.38
N ILE A 151 4.78 19.40 1.14
CA ILE A 151 5.03 18.98 2.52
C ILE A 151 6.21 17.99 2.57
N SER A 152 6.21 16.97 1.70
CA SER A 152 7.27 15.95 1.64
C SER A 152 8.63 16.57 1.33
N SER A 153 8.69 17.63 0.52
CA SER A 153 9.93 18.33 0.17
C SER A 153 10.57 19.08 1.35
N ARG A 154 9.84 19.33 2.43
CA ARG A 154 10.32 20.02 3.63
C ARG A 154 10.95 19.11 4.69
N GLY A 155 10.84 17.78 4.51
CA GLY A 155 11.49 16.79 5.38
C GLY A 155 10.54 15.91 6.16
N THR A 156 11.08 14.81 6.69
CA THR A 156 10.29 13.66 7.20
C THR A 156 9.78 13.80 8.65
N LYS A 157 10.27 14.77 9.44
CA LYS A 157 9.91 14.88 10.86
C LYS A 157 8.41 15.15 11.11
N ALA A 158 7.76 15.94 10.23
CA ALA A 158 6.34 16.24 10.34
C ALA A 158 5.46 15.07 9.91
N LEU A 159 5.99 14.11 9.13
CA LEU A 159 5.24 13.03 8.52
C LEU A 159 4.98 11.86 9.47
N ALA A 160 5.93 11.56 10.36
CA ALA A 160 5.87 10.40 11.25
C ALA A 160 4.70 10.46 12.25
N GLY A 161 4.41 11.67 12.79
CA GLY A 161 3.27 11.87 13.69
C GLY A 161 1.93 11.68 13.01
N LEU A 162 1.78 12.20 11.78
CA LEU A 162 0.52 12.14 11.03
C LEU A 162 0.13 10.71 10.66
N ALA A 163 1.11 9.89 10.27
CA ALA A 163 0.87 8.50 9.91
C ALA A 163 0.43 7.63 11.10
N SER A 164 1.04 7.82 12.27
CA SER A 164 0.72 7.02 13.46
C SER A 164 -0.67 7.31 14.03
N TRP A 165 -1.05 8.59 14.12
CA TRP A 165 -2.38 9.00 14.57
C TRP A 165 -3.46 8.73 13.53
N GLY A 166 -3.08 8.74 12.23
CA GLY A 166 -3.98 8.47 11.11
C GLY A 166 -4.68 7.11 11.21
N LEU A 167 -3.99 6.05 11.63
CA LEU A 167 -4.60 4.74 11.82
C LEU A 167 -5.71 4.77 12.89
N ILE A 168 -5.41 5.36 14.04
CA ILE A 168 -6.36 5.36 15.17
C ILE A 168 -7.56 6.27 14.86
N ILE A 169 -7.28 7.53 14.54
CA ILE A 169 -8.31 8.56 14.37
C ILE A 169 -9.10 8.37 13.07
N GLY A 170 -8.42 7.95 11.99
CA GLY A 170 -9.06 7.93 10.68
C GLY A 170 -9.40 6.55 10.14
N THR A 171 -9.05 5.47 10.84
CA THR A 171 -9.42 4.11 10.43
C THR A 171 -10.11 3.34 11.55
N LEU A 172 -9.48 3.21 12.71
CA LEU A 172 -10.04 2.39 13.80
C LEU A 172 -11.29 3.02 14.43
N ILE A 173 -11.26 4.30 14.78
CA ILE A 173 -12.41 4.99 15.38
C ILE A 173 -13.58 5.05 14.37
N PRO A 174 -13.43 5.58 13.14
CA PRO A 174 -14.53 5.60 12.19
C PRO A 174 -15.01 4.20 11.81
N GLY A 175 -14.10 3.22 11.60
CA GLY A 175 -14.50 1.86 11.30
C GLY A 175 -15.31 1.20 12.41
N THR A 176 -14.89 1.38 13.67
CA THR A 176 -15.62 0.88 14.83
C THR A 176 -16.97 1.58 14.98
N LEU A 177 -17.01 2.90 14.82
CA LEU A 177 -18.26 3.68 14.87
C LEU A 177 -19.24 3.18 13.81
N LEU A 178 -18.78 2.98 12.57
CA LEU A 178 -19.63 2.48 11.48
C LEU A 178 -20.24 1.11 11.83
N VAL A 179 -19.44 0.20 12.37
CA VAL A 179 -19.90 -1.14 12.78
C VAL A 179 -20.90 -1.05 13.95
N VAL A 180 -20.61 -0.25 14.97
CA VAL A 180 -21.51 -0.08 16.14
C VAL A 180 -22.83 0.51 15.70
N LEU A 181 -22.84 1.57 14.89
CA LEU A 181 -24.07 2.17 14.37
C LEU A 181 -24.88 1.16 13.55
N GLY A 182 -24.19 0.36 12.70
CA GLY A 182 -24.86 -0.69 11.93
C GLY A 182 -25.47 -1.78 12.80
N MET A 183 -24.78 -2.22 13.86
CA MET A 183 -25.32 -3.20 14.81
C MET A 183 -26.53 -2.66 15.58
N VAL A 184 -26.48 -1.40 16.02
CA VAL A 184 -27.60 -0.75 16.70
C VAL A 184 -28.79 -0.59 15.75
N PHE A 185 -28.55 -0.18 14.49
CA PHE A 185 -29.57 -0.06 13.44
C PHE A 185 -30.33 -1.38 13.22
N LEU A 186 -29.60 -2.48 13.05
CA LEU A 186 -30.20 -3.83 12.90
C LEU A 186 -30.87 -4.29 14.21
N GLY A 187 -30.27 -4.00 15.36
CA GLY A 187 -30.84 -4.34 16.69
C GLY A 187 -32.16 -3.67 17.00
N GLN A 188 -32.44 -2.54 16.36
CA GLN A 188 -33.75 -1.86 16.46
C GLN A 188 -34.81 -2.44 15.51
N GLY A 189 -34.49 -3.52 14.81
CA GLY A 189 -35.43 -4.23 13.92
C GLY A 189 -35.47 -3.68 12.49
N ASN A 190 -34.57 -2.77 12.12
CA ASN A 190 -34.49 -2.29 10.74
C ASN A 190 -33.99 -3.39 9.79
N PRO A 191 -34.55 -3.50 8.59
CA PRO A 191 -34.08 -4.46 7.60
C PRO A 191 -32.71 -4.07 7.06
N SER A 192 -31.85 -5.06 6.82
CA SER A 192 -30.62 -4.85 6.09
C SER A 192 -30.90 -4.62 4.60
N ALA A 193 -30.19 -3.65 3.99
CA ALA A 193 -30.29 -3.40 2.54
C ALA A 193 -29.77 -4.59 1.71
N ALA A 194 -28.76 -5.32 2.21
CA ALA A 194 -28.30 -6.56 1.62
C ALA A 194 -28.87 -7.78 2.36
N PRO A 195 -29.24 -8.87 1.66
CA PRO A 195 -29.74 -10.08 2.30
C PRO A 195 -28.67 -10.75 3.18
N MET A 196 -29.02 -11.08 4.45
CA MET A 196 -28.12 -11.66 5.46
C MET A 196 -28.46 -13.13 5.77
N THR A 197 -28.73 -13.94 4.77
CA THR A 197 -28.99 -15.38 4.94
C THR A 197 -27.73 -16.21 4.71
N GLY A 198 -27.64 -17.43 5.25
CA GLY A 198 -26.49 -18.30 5.05
C GLY A 198 -26.18 -18.61 3.59
N ALA A 199 -27.20 -18.62 2.72
CA ALA A 199 -27.02 -18.79 1.27
C ALA A 199 -26.25 -17.62 0.64
N ASN A 200 -26.32 -16.42 1.22
CA ASN A 200 -25.63 -15.22 0.73
C ASN A 200 -24.17 -15.11 1.21
N LEU A 201 -23.68 -16.08 1.98
CA LEU A 201 -22.26 -16.12 2.40
C LEU A 201 -21.33 -16.38 1.20
N PHE A 202 -21.81 -17.06 0.20
CA PHE A 202 -21.07 -17.33 -1.03
C PHE A 202 -21.52 -16.38 -2.14
N PRO A 203 -20.57 -15.84 -2.93
CA PRO A 203 -20.92 -14.95 -4.04
C PRO A 203 -21.71 -15.70 -5.10
N GLN A 204 -22.75 -15.07 -5.65
CA GLN A 204 -23.49 -15.62 -6.78
C GLN A 204 -22.63 -15.57 -8.03
N TRP A 205 -22.39 -16.71 -8.63
CA TRP A 205 -21.61 -16.83 -9.84
C TRP A 205 -22.47 -16.58 -11.08
N THR A 206 -22.33 -15.38 -11.65
CA THR A 206 -22.95 -15.03 -12.96
C THR A 206 -21.90 -14.83 -14.06
N GLY A 207 -20.67 -15.28 -13.81
CA GLY A 207 -19.50 -15.12 -14.68
C GLY A 207 -18.37 -14.37 -14.01
N LEU A 208 -17.18 -14.35 -14.63
CA LEU A 208 -15.99 -13.70 -14.08
C LEU A 208 -16.21 -12.22 -13.77
N ALA A 209 -16.96 -11.51 -14.62
CA ALA A 209 -17.25 -10.08 -14.44
C ALA A 209 -17.99 -9.76 -13.14
N SER A 210 -18.74 -10.71 -12.57
CA SER A 210 -19.46 -10.52 -11.30
C SER A 210 -18.54 -10.58 -10.08
N LEU A 211 -17.35 -11.17 -10.19
CA LEU A 211 -16.41 -11.35 -9.07
C LEU A 211 -15.12 -10.55 -9.24
N VAL A 212 -14.98 -9.77 -10.32
CA VAL A 212 -13.72 -9.11 -10.65
C VAL A 212 -13.26 -8.12 -9.58
N LEU A 213 -14.17 -7.56 -8.79
CA LEU A 213 -13.83 -6.64 -7.69
C LEU A 213 -12.93 -7.29 -6.62
N ILE A 214 -12.86 -8.63 -6.54
CA ILE A 214 -11.94 -9.35 -5.66
C ILE A 214 -10.47 -8.97 -5.91
N VAL A 215 -10.12 -8.53 -7.13
CA VAL A 215 -8.77 -8.06 -7.49
C VAL A 215 -8.32 -6.90 -6.59
N ASN A 216 -9.27 -6.05 -6.15
CA ASN A 216 -8.95 -4.97 -5.22
C ASN A 216 -8.45 -5.47 -3.85
N ASN A 217 -8.79 -6.69 -3.45
CA ASN A 217 -8.32 -7.26 -2.18
C ASN A 217 -6.82 -7.59 -2.25
N PHE A 218 -6.29 -7.90 -3.42
CA PHE A 218 -4.84 -8.07 -3.60
C PHE A 218 -4.10 -6.76 -3.36
N LEU A 219 -4.63 -5.62 -3.87
CA LEU A 219 -4.10 -4.31 -3.56
C LEU A 219 -4.24 -3.97 -2.07
N SER A 220 -5.40 -4.26 -1.49
CA SER A 220 -5.69 -3.98 -0.09
C SER A 220 -4.79 -4.75 0.87
N TYR A 221 -4.33 -5.95 0.51
CA TYR A 221 -3.41 -6.77 1.29
C TYR A 221 -1.93 -6.51 0.97
N SER A 222 -1.64 -5.70 -0.03
CA SER A 222 -0.28 -5.34 -0.41
C SER A 222 0.34 -4.38 0.60
N GLY A 223 1.64 -4.53 0.87
CA GLY A 223 2.39 -3.71 1.83
C GLY A 223 2.77 -4.44 3.12
N MET A 224 2.32 -5.68 3.32
CA MET A 224 2.75 -6.50 4.48
C MET A 224 4.27 -6.71 4.50
N GLU A 225 4.89 -6.83 3.34
CA GLU A 225 6.34 -6.98 3.16
C GLU A 225 7.13 -5.74 3.58
N MET A 226 6.51 -4.58 3.60
CA MET A 226 7.17 -3.31 3.96
C MET A 226 7.78 -3.35 5.36
N ASN A 227 7.07 -3.97 6.32
CA ASN A 227 7.51 -4.07 7.71
C ASN A 227 8.37 -5.31 8.00
N ALA A 228 8.54 -6.19 7.03
CA ALA A 228 9.42 -7.35 7.16
C ALA A 228 10.88 -6.96 7.40
N VAL A 229 11.30 -5.74 7.01
CA VAL A 229 12.63 -5.19 7.29
C VAL A 229 12.92 -5.04 8.79
N HIS A 230 11.90 -5.02 9.64
CA HIS A 230 12.03 -4.92 11.10
C HIS A 230 12.15 -6.28 11.81
N VAL A 231 12.16 -7.39 11.07
CA VAL A 231 12.24 -8.73 11.64
C VAL A 231 13.48 -8.93 12.51
N SER A 232 14.61 -8.35 12.12
CA SER A 232 15.88 -8.41 12.86
C SER A 232 15.86 -7.63 14.19
N SER A 233 14.90 -6.73 14.39
CA SER A 233 14.74 -5.94 15.62
C SER A 233 13.94 -6.68 16.70
N LEU A 234 13.41 -7.86 16.41
CA LEU A 234 12.70 -8.72 17.37
C LEU A 234 13.71 -9.50 18.22
N LYS A 235 13.35 -9.78 19.49
CA LYS A 235 14.18 -10.59 20.39
C LYS A 235 14.32 -12.03 19.92
N ASN A 236 13.23 -12.63 19.46
CA ASN A 236 13.18 -13.99 18.91
C ASN A 236 12.40 -14.00 17.59
N PRO A 237 13.05 -13.64 16.46
CA PRO A 237 12.40 -13.56 15.16
C PRO A 237 11.62 -14.82 14.76
N ALA A 238 12.16 -16.00 15.06
CA ALA A 238 11.54 -17.28 14.70
C ALA A 238 10.16 -17.52 15.34
N LYS A 239 9.94 -17.00 16.55
CA LYS A 239 8.68 -17.16 17.30
C LYS A 239 7.80 -15.89 17.24
N GLU A 240 8.42 -14.73 17.38
CA GLU A 240 7.71 -13.46 17.52
C GLU A 240 7.17 -12.95 16.19
N TYR A 241 7.90 -13.17 15.08
CA TYR A 241 7.44 -12.67 13.77
C TYR A 241 6.16 -13.36 13.31
N PRO A 242 6.03 -14.70 13.30
CA PRO A 242 4.75 -15.33 12.94
C PRO A 242 3.58 -14.86 13.81
N ARG A 243 3.80 -14.68 15.11
CA ARG A 243 2.76 -14.16 16.02
C ARG A 243 2.32 -12.76 15.62
N SER A 244 3.28 -11.87 15.27
CA SER A 244 2.97 -10.53 14.82
C SER A 244 2.18 -10.54 13.51
N MET A 245 2.53 -11.41 12.57
CA MET A 245 1.84 -11.53 11.29
C MET A 245 0.42 -12.07 11.43
N PHE A 246 0.20 -13.13 12.23
CA PHE A 246 -1.14 -13.65 12.47
C PHE A 246 -2.04 -12.64 13.19
N LEU A 247 -1.51 -11.89 14.17
CA LEU A 247 -2.26 -10.80 14.80
C LEU A 247 -2.60 -9.71 13.80
N ALA A 248 -1.63 -9.27 13.00
CA ALA A 248 -1.86 -8.25 11.97
C ALA A 248 -2.89 -8.70 10.94
N MET A 249 -2.83 -9.95 10.47
CA MET A 249 -3.82 -10.53 9.54
C MET A 249 -5.22 -10.52 10.15
N GLY A 250 -5.37 -10.95 11.40
CA GLY A 250 -6.66 -10.93 12.10
C GLY A 250 -7.23 -9.51 12.20
N LEU A 251 -6.41 -8.53 12.61
CA LEU A 251 -6.82 -7.14 12.70
C LEU A 251 -7.19 -6.57 11.33
N VAL A 252 -6.39 -6.83 10.30
CA VAL A 252 -6.64 -6.39 8.92
C VAL A 252 -7.97 -6.95 8.41
N LEU A 253 -8.23 -8.24 8.62
CA LEU A 253 -9.48 -8.88 8.21
C LEU A 253 -10.69 -8.27 8.93
N LEU A 254 -10.59 -8.02 10.24
CA LEU A 254 -11.66 -7.36 10.99
C LEU A 254 -11.94 -5.94 10.46
N ILE A 255 -10.89 -5.16 10.21
CA ILE A 255 -11.00 -3.77 9.69
C ILE A 255 -11.58 -3.74 8.27
N PHE A 256 -11.39 -4.79 7.47
CA PHE A 256 -11.97 -4.84 6.12
C PHE A 256 -13.38 -5.43 6.10
N ILE A 257 -13.60 -6.55 6.81
CA ILE A 257 -14.87 -7.27 6.75
C ILE A 257 -15.98 -6.51 7.48
N LEU A 258 -15.75 -6.08 8.72
CA LEU A 258 -16.83 -5.50 9.53
C LEU A 258 -17.36 -4.17 8.97
N PRO A 259 -16.52 -3.19 8.54
CA PRO A 259 -17.02 -1.99 7.89
C PRO A 259 -17.70 -2.27 6.54
N ALA A 260 -17.19 -3.24 5.73
CA ALA A 260 -17.85 -3.59 4.48
C ALA A 260 -19.26 -4.15 4.72
N LEU A 261 -19.43 -5.00 5.73
CA LEU A 261 -20.75 -5.48 6.16
C LEU A 261 -21.63 -4.31 6.62
N ALA A 262 -21.13 -3.42 7.50
CA ALA A 262 -21.88 -2.29 7.99
C ALA A 262 -22.39 -1.37 6.88
N ILE A 263 -21.54 -1.11 5.86
CA ILE A 263 -21.95 -0.37 4.65
C ILE A 263 -23.09 -1.10 3.93
N SER A 264 -22.97 -2.41 3.74
CA SER A 264 -23.98 -3.21 3.02
C SER A 264 -25.32 -3.33 3.75
N TRP A 265 -25.37 -3.04 5.06
CA TRP A 265 -26.61 -3.05 5.83
C TRP A 265 -27.50 -1.85 5.55
N VAL A 266 -26.90 -0.71 5.14
CA VAL A 266 -27.63 0.55 5.01
C VAL A 266 -27.62 1.11 3.59
N VAL A 267 -26.61 0.79 2.76
CA VAL A 267 -26.51 1.27 1.38
C VAL A 267 -26.78 0.12 0.41
N PRO A 268 -27.84 0.20 -0.43
CA PRO A 268 -28.11 -0.77 -1.48
C PRO A 268 -26.94 -0.86 -2.49
N ALA A 269 -26.63 -2.05 -2.98
CA ALA A 269 -25.50 -2.31 -3.85
C ALA A 269 -25.53 -1.52 -5.17
N ASP A 270 -26.71 -1.27 -5.73
CA ASP A 270 -26.95 -0.50 -6.96
C ASP A 270 -26.74 1.01 -6.79
N GLN A 271 -26.80 1.53 -5.56
CA GLN A 271 -26.57 2.94 -5.22
C GLN A 271 -25.18 3.19 -4.62
N LEU A 272 -24.41 2.14 -4.40
CA LEU A 272 -23.12 2.21 -3.72
C LEU A 272 -22.03 2.80 -4.61
N SER A 273 -21.47 3.92 -4.19
CA SER A 273 -20.28 4.52 -4.83
C SER A 273 -19.01 3.89 -4.29
N LEU A 274 -18.06 3.49 -5.16
CA LEU A 274 -16.76 2.96 -4.74
C LEU A 274 -15.90 3.99 -4.02
N THR A 275 -16.07 5.28 -4.32
CA THR A 275 -15.31 6.36 -3.69
C THR A 275 -16.03 6.99 -2.50
N ALA A 276 -17.35 7.05 -2.53
CA ALA A 276 -18.15 7.72 -1.50
C ALA A 276 -18.82 6.77 -0.50
N GLY A 277 -18.78 5.45 -0.74
CA GLY A 277 -19.61 4.47 -0.01
C GLY A 277 -19.42 4.46 1.51
N VAL A 278 -18.23 4.77 2.02
CA VAL A 278 -18.02 4.95 3.47
C VAL A 278 -18.83 6.13 3.99
N MET A 279 -18.79 7.27 3.30
CA MET A 279 -19.54 8.46 3.70
C MET A 279 -21.05 8.31 3.47
N GLN A 280 -21.45 7.60 2.38
CA GLN A 280 -22.86 7.26 2.18
C GLN A 280 -23.45 6.48 3.37
N ALA A 281 -22.67 5.51 3.90
CA ALA A 281 -23.12 4.75 5.07
C ALA A 281 -23.14 5.61 6.35
N PHE A 282 -22.13 6.46 6.56
CA PHE A 282 -22.15 7.40 7.67
C PHE A 282 -23.35 8.37 7.60
N ASP A 283 -23.58 8.96 6.43
CA ASP A 283 -24.67 9.88 6.21
C ASP A 283 -26.03 9.23 6.47
N ALA A 284 -26.23 8.01 5.99
CA ALA A 284 -27.44 7.24 6.23
C ALA A 284 -27.65 6.92 7.72
N PHE A 285 -26.60 6.46 8.43
CA PHE A 285 -26.70 6.19 9.87
C PHE A 285 -26.87 7.48 10.68
N PHE A 286 -26.12 8.53 10.36
CA PHE A 286 -26.20 9.80 11.10
C PHE A 286 -27.55 10.48 10.92
N SER A 287 -28.15 10.41 9.72
CA SER A 287 -29.52 10.87 9.47
C SER A 287 -30.53 10.04 10.23
N TYR A 288 -30.37 8.69 10.25
CA TYR A 288 -31.30 7.81 10.99
C TYR A 288 -31.29 8.06 12.51
N PHE A 289 -30.10 8.31 13.08
CA PHE A 289 -29.95 8.55 14.53
C PHE A 289 -30.04 10.03 14.95
N ASP A 290 -30.33 10.93 14.00
CA ASP A 290 -30.41 12.39 14.22
C ASP A 290 -29.07 13.00 14.76
N ILE A 291 -27.93 12.47 14.31
CA ILE A 291 -26.58 12.91 14.67
C ILE A 291 -25.79 13.43 13.47
N GLY A 292 -26.47 14.02 12.48
CA GLY A 292 -25.87 14.51 11.22
C GLY A 292 -24.70 15.49 11.39
N TRP A 293 -24.62 16.17 12.54
CA TRP A 293 -23.49 17.05 12.89
C TRP A 293 -22.14 16.31 12.97
N LEU A 294 -22.13 14.97 13.07
CA LEU A 294 -20.91 14.15 13.04
C LEU A 294 -20.33 13.94 11.63
N THR A 295 -21.10 14.18 10.57
CA THR A 295 -20.64 13.98 9.17
C THR A 295 -19.31 14.69 8.85
N PRO A 296 -19.14 16.00 9.13
CA PRO A 296 -17.87 16.67 8.88
C PRO A 296 -16.71 16.12 9.76
N ILE A 297 -17.01 15.68 10.97
CA ILE A 297 -15.97 15.11 11.86
C ILE A 297 -15.47 13.78 11.32
N ALA A 298 -16.38 12.89 10.90
CA ALA A 298 -16.03 11.62 10.27
C ALA A 298 -15.25 11.84 8.97
N ALA A 299 -15.66 12.79 8.14
CA ALA A 299 -14.98 13.14 6.91
C ALA A 299 -13.55 13.63 7.17
N VAL A 300 -13.34 14.56 8.10
CA VAL A 300 -12.01 15.07 8.47
C VAL A 300 -11.11 13.96 9.00
N ALA A 301 -11.65 13.03 9.80
CA ALA A 301 -10.91 11.89 10.31
C ALA A 301 -10.40 10.98 9.16
N LEU A 302 -11.30 10.59 8.24
CA LEU A 302 -10.97 9.76 7.08
C LEU A 302 -9.97 10.43 6.13
N VAL A 303 -10.14 11.72 5.87
CA VAL A 303 -9.22 12.54 5.05
C VAL A 303 -7.84 12.57 5.68
N SER A 304 -7.75 12.83 6.99
CA SER A 304 -6.48 12.91 7.72
C SER A 304 -5.68 11.60 7.65
N ALA A 305 -6.35 10.45 7.81
CA ALA A 305 -5.72 9.14 7.66
C ALA A 305 -5.20 8.90 6.24
N SER A 306 -6.04 9.21 5.25
CA SER A 306 -5.69 9.00 3.84
C SER A 306 -4.51 9.87 3.41
N LEU A 307 -4.45 11.12 3.85
CA LEU A 307 -3.32 12.02 3.58
C LEU A 307 -2.05 11.57 4.32
N GLY A 308 -2.15 11.08 5.56
CA GLY A 308 -1.03 10.48 6.28
C GLY A 308 -0.46 9.26 5.55
N GLY A 309 -1.32 8.37 5.08
CA GLY A 309 -0.94 7.23 4.24
C GLY A 309 -0.28 7.66 2.94
N MET A 310 -0.85 8.64 2.23
CA MET A 310 -0.28 9.21 1.00
C MET A 310 1.16 9.70 1.22
N LEU A 311 1.40 10.47 2.26
CA LEU A 311 2.72 11.03 2.56
C LEU A 311 3.75 9.92 2.84
N THR A 312 3.35 8.85 3.52
CA THR A 312 4.20 7.68 3.75
C THR A 312 4.59 7.00 2.45
N TRP A 313 3.63 6.78 1.55
CA TRP A 313 3.87 6.17 0.25
C TRP A 313 4.65 7.09 -0.71
N LEU A 314 4.53 8.43 -0.60
CA LEU A 314 5.37 9.36 -1.36
C LEU A 314 6.85 9.22 -0.99
N ALA A 315 7.15 9.09 0.30
CA ALA A 315 8.53 9.05 0.78
C ALA A 315 9.21 7.68 0.54
N GLY A 316 8.53 6.57 0.83
CA GLY A 316 9.13 5.23 0.84
C GLY A 316 9.62 4.75 -0.53
N PRO A 317 8.73 4.46 -1.48
CA PRO A 317 9.10 3.91 -2.79
C PRO A 317 10.02 4.81 -3.60
N SER A 318 9.82 6.13 -3.57
CA SER A 318 10.66 7.10 -4.29
C SER A 318 12.09 7.17 -3.73
N LYS A 319 12.25 7.07 -2.40
CA LYS A 319 13.57 6.99 -1.77
C LYS A 319 14.27 5.68 -2.11
N GLY A 320 13.57 4.55 -2.02
CA GLY A 320 14.12 3.25 -2.38
C GLY A 320 14.60 3.20 -3.84
N LEU A 321 13.80 3.73 -4.76
CA LEU A 321 14.17 3.83 -6.18
C LEU A 321 15.41 4.71 -6.39
N LEU A 322 15.49 5.87 -5.71
CA LEU A 322 16.64 6.76 -5.79
C LEU A 322 17.92 6.07 -5.31
N GLU A 323 17.86 5.43 -4.13
CA GLU A 323 19.03 4.82 -3.49
C GLU A 323 19.68 3.77 -4.37
N ILE A 324 18.86 2.86 -4.91
CA ILE A 324 19.32 1.80 -5.81
C ILE A 324 19.82 2.38 -7.12
N SER A 325 19.16 3.43 -7.63
CA SER A 325 19.57 4.06 -8.87
C SER A 325 20.93 4.78 -8.75
N ARG A 326 21.24 5.34 -7.60
CA ARG A 326 22.57 5.90 -7.32
C ARG A 326 23.66 4.85 -7.26
N GLN A 327 23.38 3.73 -6.61
CA GLN A 327 24.32 2.63 -6.45
C GLN A 327 24.62 1.93 -7.77
N GLU A 328 23.60 1.69 -8.59
CA GLU A 328 23.70 0.85 -9.79
C GLU A 328 23.65 1.64 -11.11
N GLY A 329 23.25 2.93 -11.08
CA GLY A 329 23.16 3.78 -12.29
C GLY A 329 21.94 3.49 -13.16
N TYR A 330 20.76 3.22 -12.58
CA TYR A 330 19.56 2.90 -13.34
C TYR A 330 18.80 4.12 -13.85
N LEU A 331 18.81 5.23 -13.10
CA LEU A 331 18.13 6.45 -13.50
C LEU A 331 19.11 7.52 -13.99
N PRO A 332 18.68 8.40 -14.92
CA PRO A 332 19.48 9.52 -15.35
C PRO A 332 19.77 10.51 -14.22
N PRO A 333 20.90 11.24 -14.25
CA PRO A 333 21.31 12.16 -13.19
C PRO A 333 20.28 13.20 -12.82
N PHE A 334 19.45 13.63 -13.77
CA PHE A 334 18.36 14.57 -13.53
C PHE A 334 17.38 14.05 -12.46
N LEU A 335 16.97 12.76 -12.52
CA LEU A 335 16.05 12.16 -11.54
C LEU A 335 16.72 11.90 -10.21
N GLN A 336 18.05 11.84 -10.15
CA GLN A 336 18.79 11.55 -8.91
C GLN A 336 19.09 12.80 -8.06
N LYS A 337 18.67 14.00 -8.50
CA LYS A 337 18.89 15.24 -7.77
C LYS A 337 18.07 15.28 -6.48
N LEU A 338 18.72 15.73 -5.40
CA LEU A 338 18.11 16.00 -4.11
C LEU A 338 17.88 17.51 -3.96
N ASN A 339 16.89 17.88 -3.16
CA ASN A 339 16.71 19.26 -2.71
C ASN A 339 17.62 19.58 -1.51
N LYS A 340 17.52 20.83 -0.98
CA LYS A 340 18.29 21.29 0.20
C LYS A 340 18.06 20.44 1.46
N ASN A 341 16.95 19.74 1.54
CA ASN A 341 16.55 18.89 2.69
C ASN A 341 16.90 17.40 2.46
N GLY A 342 17.66 17.08 1.41
CA GLY A 342 18.03 15.70 1.09
C GLY A 342 16.90 14.84 0.52
N ILE A 343 15.84 15.46 -0.01
CA ILE A 343 14.67 14.76 -0.58
C ILE A 343 14.79 14.66 -2.09
N GLN A 344 14.35 13.54 -2.66
CA GLN A 344 14.33 13.19 -4.09
C GLN A 344 13.30 14.01 -4.90
N GLN A 345 13.47 15.32 -4.92
CA GLN A 345 12.47 16.27 -5.44
C GLN A 345 12.13 16.00 -6.91
N ASN A 346 13.12 15.71 -7.75
CA ASN A 346 12.88 15.55 -9.19
C ASN A 346 12.07 14.28 -9.49
N ILE A 347 12.23 13.20 -8.73
CA ILE A 347 11.38 12.02 -8.84
C ILE A 347 9.94 12.38 -8.47
N LEU A 348 9.74 13.07 -7.34
CA LEU A 348 8.40 13.45 -6.86
C LEU A 348 7.70 14.42 -7.81
N VAL A 349 8.42 15.40 -8.38
CA VAL A 349 7.86 16.35 -9.35
C VAL A 349 7.50 15.65 -10.67
N THR A 350 8.39 14.79 -11.19
CA THR A 350 8.11 14.02 -12.41
C THR A 350 6.89 13.13 -12.22
N GLN A 351 6.81 12.43 -11.09
CA GLN A 351 5.66 11.62 -10.71
C GLN A 351 4.40 12.49 -10.62
N GLY A 352 4.50 13.70 -10.04
CA GLY A 352 3.39 14.64 -9.90
C GLY A 352 2.83 15.12 -11.22
N VAL A 353 3.69 15.41 -12.20
CA VAL A 353 3.24 15.77 -13.55
C VAL A 353 2.45 14.63 -14.18
N VAL A 354 2.98 13.39 -14.11
CA VAL A 354 2.29 12.22 -14.67
C VAL A 354 0.98 11.95 -13.93
N THR A 355 0.99 12.01 -12.59
CA THR A 355 -0.21 11.85 -11.76
C THR A 355 -1.29 12.90 -12.07
N THR A 356 -0.87 14.16 -12.33
CA THR A 356 -1.79 15.25 -12.75
C THR A 356 -2.46 14.92 -14.08
N ILE A 357 -1.70 14.45 -15.07
CA ILE A 357 -2.26 14.04 -16.37
C ILE A 357 -3.26 12.88 -16.19
N ILE A 358 -2.94 11.88 -15.36
CA ILE A 358 -3.81 10.74 -15.09
C ILE A 358 -5.08 11.18 -14.35
N ALA A 359 -4.97 12.13 -13.41
CA ALA A 359 -6.11 12.66 -12.67
C ALA A 359 -7.16 13.33 -13.58
N LEU A 360 -6.77 13.86 -14.73
CA LEU A 360 -7.72 14.36 -15.75
C LEU A 360 -8.68 13.27 -16.24
N GLY A 361 -8.33 11.99 -16.08
CA GLY A 361 -9.25 10.87 -16.36
C GLY A 361 -10.57 11.00 -15.61
N TYR A 362 -10.59 11.55 -14.39
CA TYR A 362 -11.83 11.81 -13.65
C TYR A 362 -12.71 12.88 -14.32
N ALA A 363 -12.11 13.88 -14.96
CA ALA A 363 -12.86 14.91 -15.67
C ALA A 363 -13.35 14.45 -17.06
N LEU A 364 -12.66 13.49 -17.68
CA LEU A 364 -12.93 13.04 -19.04
C LEU A 364 -13.89 11.86 -19.12
N LEU A 365 -13.94 11.02 -18.09
CA LEU A 365 -14.79 9.83 -18.04
C LEU A 365 -16.07 10.12 -17.24
N PRO A 366 -17.22 9.55 -17.64
CA PRO A 366 -18.53 9.95 -17.12
C PRO A 366 -18.82 9.50 -15.69
N ASN A 367 -18.06 8.53 -15.14
CA ASN A 367 -18.35 7.94 -13.84
C ASN A 367 -17.10 7.85 -12.96
N VAL A 368 -17.13 8.55 -11.82
CA VAL A 368 -16.04 8.61 -10.85
C VAL A 368 -15.66 7.22 -10.29
N SER A 369 -16.66 6.37 -9.98
CA SER A 369 -16.41 5.02 -9.48
C SER A 369 -15.73 4.13 -10.54
N SER A 370 -16.08 4.29 -11.82
CA SER A 370 -15.43 3.54 -12.90
C SER A 370 -13.95 3.94 -13.08
N VAL A 371 -13.64 5.24 -12.99
CA VAL A 371 -12.27 5.73 -13.05
C VAL A 371 -11.45 5.22 -11.86
N TYR A 372 -12.01 5.33 -10.66
CA TYR A 372 -11.42 4.78 -9.45
C TYR A 372 -11.11 3.30 -9.59
N TRP A 373 -12.05 2.52 -10.15
CA TRP A 373 -11.88 1.09 -10.39
C TRP A 373 -10.72 0.81 -11.35
N ILE A 374 -10.71 1.46 -12.51
CA ILE A 374 -9.63 1.30 -13.51
C ILE A 374 -8.26 1.60 -12.90
N PHE A 375 -8.13 2.72 -12.17
CA PHE A 375 -6.87 3.10 -11.54
C PHE A 375 -6.45 2.11 -10.45
N SER A 376 -7.39 1.59 -9.66
CA SER A 376 -7.13 0.56 -8.66
C SER A 376 -6.65 -0.75 -9.28
N VAL A 377 -7.25 -1.16 -10.41
CA VAL A 377 -6.83 -2.36 -11.14
C VAL A 377 -5.42 -2.21 -11.72
N ILE A 378 -5.10 -1.09 -12.39
CA ILE A 378 -3.77 -0.85 -12.94
C ILE A 378 -2.73 -0.85 -11.81
N THR A 379 -3.02 -0.17 -10.70
CA THR A 379 -2.18 -0.17 -9.50
C THR A 379 -1.90 -1.60 -9.04
N THR A 380 -2.95 -2.41 -8.91
CA THR A 380 -2.85 -3.81 -8.48
C THR A 380 -1.98 -4.62 -9.43
N GLN A 381 -2.24 -4.53 -10.74
CA GLN A 381 -1.52 -5.32 -11.73
C GLN A 381 -0.02 -5.00 -11.77
N VAL A 382 0.36 -3.71 -11.70
CA VAL A 382 1.76 -3.31 -11.65
C VAL A 382 2.42 -3.82 -10.36
N TYR A 383 1.70 -3.78 -9.23
CA TYR A 383 2.24 -4.27 -7.96
C TYR A 383 2.32 -5.80 -7.90
N LEU A 384 1.43 -6.52 -8.56
CA LEU A 384 1.49 -7.99 -8.64
C LEU A 384 2.79 -8.49 -9.29
N ILE A 385 3.40 -7.72 -10.21
CA ILE A 385 4.73 -8.06 -10.76
C ILE A 385 5.77 -8.19 -9.64
N VAL A 386 5.73 -7.32 -8.63
CA VAL A 386 6.63 -7.36 -7.47
C VAL A 386 6.48 -8.67 -6.71
N TYR A 387 5.24 -9.09 -6.45
CA TYR A 387 4.97 -10.34 -5.72
C TYR A 387 5.35 -11.58 -6.52
N LEU A 388 5.09 -11.59 -7.83
CA LEU A 388 5.54 -12.67 -8.71
C LEU A 388 7.07 -12.83 -8.64
N LEU A 389 7.81 -11.72 -8.72
CA LEU A 389 9.26 -11.73 -8.61
C LEU A 389 9.73 -12.13 -7.21
N MET A 390 9.07 -11.67 -6.16
CA MET A 390 9.38 -12.00 -4.76
C MET A 390 9.22 -13.50 -4.49
N PHE A 391 8.10 -14.10 -4.88
CA PHE A 391 7.86 -15.53 -4.69
C PHE A 391 8.85 -16.38 -5.50
N ALA A 392 9.13 -16.01 -6.75
CA ALA A 392 10.13 -16.68 -7.58
C ALA A 392 11.52 -16.59 -6.98
N ALA A 393 11.92 -15.42 -6.48
CA ALA A 393 13.20 -15.20 -5.80
C ALA A 393 13.32 -16.07 -4.53
N ALA A 394 12.27 -16.11 -3.71
CA ALA A 394 12.25 -16.91 -2.48
C ALA A 394 12.46 -18.41 -2.75
N MET A 395 11.75 -18.96 -3.75
CA MET A 395 11.93 -20.36 -4.14
C MET A 395 13.36 -20.64 -4.61
N ARG A 396 13.94 -19.74 -5.39
CA ARG A 396 15.31 -19.92 -5.90
C ARG A 396 16.34 -19.78 -4.78
N LEU A 397 16.23 -18.78 -3.92
CA LEU A 397 17.12 -18.57 -2.78
C LEU A 397 17.12 -19.76 -1.81
N ARG A 398 15.95 -20.35 -1.56
CA ARG A 398 15.85 -21.55 -0.72
C ARG A 398 16.63 -22.75 -1.30
N LYS A 399 16.68 -22.85 -2.65
CA LYS A 399 17.41 -23.93 -3.36
C LYS A 399 18.89 -23.63 -3.49
N THR A 400 19.26 -22.39 -3.85
CA THR A 400 20.65 -22.02 -4.16
C THR A 400 21.48 -21.66 -2.94
N GLN A 401 20.83 -21.21 -1.86
CA GLN A 401 21.47 -20.77 -0.63
C GLN A 401 20.81 -21.43 0.61
N PRO A 402 20.76 -22.78 0.70
CA PRO A 402 20.04 -23.48 1.76
C PRO A 402 20.60 -23.17 3.15
N ASP A 403 21.92 -22.98 3.27
CA ASP A 403 22.63 -22.76 4.53
C ASP A 403 22.78 -21.28 4.90
N HIS A 404 22.25 -20.37 4.06
CA HIS A 404 22.33 -18.94 4.36
C HIS A 404 21.64 -18.61 5.69
N PRO A 405 22.30 -17.88 6.60
CA PRO A 405 21.74 -17.56 7.92
C PRO A 405 20.44 -16.73 7.78
N ARG A 406 19.39 -17.16 8.44
CA ARG A 406 18.10 -16.47 8.47
C ARG A 406 17.43 -16.63 9.84
N GLY A 407 16.92 -15.51 10.36
CA GLY A 407 16.29 -15.47 11.68
C GLY A 407 14.92 -16.17 11.73
N TYR A 408 14.27 -16.30 10.57
CA TYR A 408 12.99 -17.00 10.42
C TYR A 408 13.02 -17.87 9.15
N ARG A 409 12.46 -19.07 9.25
CA ARG A 409 12.25 -19.98 8.10
C ARG A 409 10.75 -20.29 7.99
N ALA A 410 10.16 -19.86 6.85
CA ALA A 410 8.75 -20.10 6.59
C ALA A 410 8.47 -21.60 6.44
N PRO A 411 7.44 -22.14 7.11
CA PRO A 411 7.03 -23.53 6.94
C PRO A 411 6.51 -23.73 5.52
N ALA A 412 6.85 -24.87 4.91
CA ALA A 412 6.39 -25.25 3.57
C ALA A 412 6.55 -24.12 2.52
N LEU A 413 7.68 -23.39 2.52
CA LEU A 413 7.92 -22.21 1.69
C LEU A 413 7.53 -22.45 0.22
N GLY A 414 7.87 -23.64 -0.34
CA GLY A 414 7.54 -23.97 -1.73
C GLY A 414 6.04 -23.93 -2.01
N VAL A 415 5.22 -24.48 -1.09
CA VAL A 415 3.75 -24.43 -1.20
C VAL A 415 3.25 -23.00 -1.11
N LEU A 416 3.70 -22.23 -0.12
CA LEU A 416 3.34 -20.82 0.03
C LEU A 416 3.66 -20.00 -1.22
N CYS A 417 4.87 -20.19 -1.78
CA CYS A 417 5.27 -19.49 -3.00
C CYS A 417 4.43 -19.90 -4.22
N VAL A 418 4.15 -21.20 -4.39
CA VAL A 418 3.32 -21.66 -5.52
C VAL A 418 1.90 -21.13 -5.40
N VAL A 419 1.29 -21.21 -4.23
CA VAL A 419 -0.06 -20.68 -3.98
C VAL A 419 -0.09 -19.17 -4.22
N GLY A 420 0.87 -18.41 -3.67
CA GLY A 420 0.97 -16.97 -3.86
C GLY A 420 1.20 -16.57 -5.32
N LEU A 421 2.04 -17.32 -6.06
CA LEU A 421 2.25 -17.13 -7.52
C LEU A 421 0.96 -17.35 -8.30
N LEU A 422 0.30 -18.49 -8.09
CA LEU A 422 -0.94 -18.81 -8.80
C LEU A 422 -2.04 -17.81 -8.49
N ALA A 423 -2.19 -17.41 -7.23
CA ALA A 423 -3.14 -16.38 -6.83
C ALA A 423 -2.83 -15.02 -7.48
N SER A 424 -1.56 -14.62 -7.52
CA SER A 424 -1.13 -13.37 -8.17
C SER A 424 -1.35 -13.39 -9.68
N LEU A 425 -1.07 -14.52 -10.34
CA LEU A 425 -1.36 -14.71 -11.77
C LEU A 425 -2.85 -14.69 -12.05
N ALA A 426 -3.65 -15.39 -11.24
CA ALA A 426 -5.10 -15.39 -11.38
C ALA A 426 -5.67 -13.96 -11.22
N ALA A 427 -5.24 -13.20 -10.21
CA ALA A 427 -5.66 -11.82 -10.02
C ALA A 427 -5.23 -10.92 -11.18
N LEU A 428 -4.03 -11.12 -11.73
CA LEU A 428 -3.54 -10.40 -12.90
C LEU A 428 -4.41 -10.68 -14.13
N CYS A 429 -4.78 -11.94 -14.38
CA CYS A 429 -5.67 -12.31 -15.49
C CYS A 429 -7.09 -11.78 -15.29
N ILE A 430 -7.66 -11.95 -14.09
CA ILE A 430 -9.02 -11.48 -13.76
C ILE A 430 -9.13 -9.95 -13.89
N GLY A 431 -8.08 -9.22 -13.56
CA GLY A 431 -8.05 -7.75 -13.66
C GLY A 431 -8.26 -7.22 -15.10
N PHE A 432 -8.11 -8.04 -16.14
CA PHE A 432 -8.44 -7.66 -17.51
C PHE A 432 -9.93 -7.81 -17.86
N VAL A 433 -10.72 -8.38 -16.96
CA VAL A 433 -12.17 -8.51 -17.15
C VAL A 433 -12.83 -7.23 -16.65
N PRO A 434 -13.64 -6.51 -17.45
CA PRO A 434 -14.37 -5.34 -16.97
C PRO A 434 -15.42 -5.76 -15.94
N SER A 435 -15.59 -4.93 -14.90
CA SER A 435 -16.64 -5.15 -13.90
C SER A 435 -18.04 -5.00 -14.51
N SER A 436 -18.94 -5.91 -14.17
CA SER A 436 -20.35 -5.81 -14.57
C SER A 436 -21.08 -4.65 -13.86
N GLN A 437 -20.58 -4.21 -12.70
CA GLN A 437 -21.23 -3.20 -11.86
C GLN A 437 -20.70 -1.77 -12.15
N PHE A 438 -19.42 -1.65 -12.49
CA PHE A 438 -18.73 -0.39 -12.73
C PHE A 438 -18.06 -0.38 -14.12
N GLY A 439 -18.72 -0.97 -15.11
CA GLY A 439 -18.25 -1.00 -16.48
C GLY A 439 -18.18 0.40 -17.08
N SER A 440 -17.11 0.72 -17.78
CA SER A 440 -16.90 1.95 -18.52
C SER A 440 -16.60 1.63 -19.97
N GLY A 441 -17.59 1.84 -20.85
CA GLY A 441 -17.38 1.70 -22.28
C GLY A 441 -17.26 0.25 -22.79
N SER A 442 -16.53 0.05 -23.88
CA SER A 442 -16.35 -1.28 -24.47
C SER A 442 -15.32 -2.13 -23.73
N VAL A 443 -15.48 -3.45 -23.76
CA VAL A 443 -14.51 -4.42 -23.21
C VAL A 443 -13.08 -4.16 -23.74
N TRP A 444 -12.99 -3.87 -25.04
CA TRP A 444 -11.70 -3.60 -25.68
C TRP A 444 -11.05 -2.31 -25.21
N SER A 445 -11.83 -1.26 -24.97
CA SER A 445 -11.31 0.00 -24.40
C SER A 445 -10.77 -0.23 -22.99
N TYR A 446 -11.49 -0.98 -22.17
CA TYR A 446 -11.04 -1.35 -20.83
C TYR A 446 -9.72 -2.13 -20.86
N ILE A 447 -9.64 -3.20 -21.68
CA ILE A 447 -8.43 -4.01 -21.83
C ILE A 447 -7.26 -3.15 -22.35
N ALA A 448 -7.50 -2.24 -23.30
CA ALA A 448 -6.47 -1.36 -23.84
C ALA A 448 -5.92 -0.38 -22.77
N ILE A 449 -6.80 0.20 -21.94
CA ILE A 449 -6.40 1.12 -20.86
C ILE A 449 -5.62 0.36 -19.78
N VAL A 450 -6.17 -0.74 -19.27
CA VAL A 450 -5.54 -1.53 -18.21
C VAL A 450 -4.24 -2.17 -18.70
N GLY A 451 -4.27 -2.79 -19.88
CA GLY A 451 -3.09 -3.42 -20.49
C GLY A 451 -2.03 -2.38 -20.90
N GLY A 452 -2.46 -1.26 -21.45
CA GLY A 452 -1.57 -0.13 -21.76
C GLY A 452 -0.86 0.40 -20.51
N GLY A 453 -1.60 0.62 -19.42
CA GLY A 453 -1.05 1.04 -18.14
C GLY A 453 -0.02 0.04 -17.60
N LEU A 454 -0.36 -1.26 -17.57
CA LEU A 454 0.53 -2.32 -17.15
C LEU A 454 1.79 -2.41 -18.00
N VAL A 455 1.64 -2.44 -19.34
CA VAL A 455 2.78 -2.61 -20.25
C VAL A 455 3.69 -1.38 -20.24
N ILE A 456 3.13 -0.17 -20.28
CA ILE A 456 3.92 1.06 -20.28
C ILE A 456 4.67 1.22 -18.97
N LEU A 457 3.96 1.19 -17.83
CA LEU A 457 4.58 1.45 -16.53
C LEU A 457 5.35 0.24 -16.00
N GLY A 458 4.81 -0.96 -16.16
CA GLY A 458 5.39 -2.17 -15.58
C GLY A 458 6.54 -2.76 -16.41
N LEU A 459 6.56 -2.54 -17.74
CA LEU A 459 7.53 -3.20 -18.62
C LEU A 459 8.35 -2.24 -19.50
N LEU A 460 7.71 -1.35 -20.28
CA LEU A 460 8.42 -0.54 -21.29
C LEU A 460 9.34 0.50 -20.67
N ILE A 461 8.86 1.24 -19.66
CA ILE A 461 9.69 2.27 -19.01
C ILE A 461 10.89 1.67 -18.29
N PRO A 462 10.76 0.62 -17.44
CA PRO A 462 11.93 0.01 -16.79
C PRO A 462 12.86 -0.66 -17.80
N TRP A 463 12.34 -1.26 -18.87
CA TRP A 463 13.15 -1.77 -19.97
C TRP A 463 13.97 -0.65 -20.64
N ALA A 464 13.35 0.50 -20.91
CA ALA A 464 14.05 1.65 -21.50
C ALA A 464 15.18 2.14 -20.59
N PHE A 465 14.94 2.28 -19.27
CA PHE A 465 16.00 2.63 -18.33
C PHE A 465 17.14 1.61 -18.32
N LEU A 466 16.84 0.32 -18.33
CA LEU A 466 17.87 -0.73 -18.40
C LEU A 466 18.64 -0.71 -19.70
N ARG A 467 17.96 -0.47 -20.84
CA ARG A 467 18.55 -0.47 -22.18
C ARG A 467 19.44 0.73 -22.45
N PHE A 468 19.05 1.91 -21.97
CA PHE A 468 19.74 3.17 -22.21
C PHE A 468 20.61 3.63 -21.03
N ARG A 469 20.77 2.80 -20.00
CA ARG A 469 21.60 3.12 -18.84
C ARG A 469 23.05 3.40 -19.26
N LYS A 470 23.68 4.36 -18.56
CA LYS A 470 25.09 4.74 -18.79
C LYS A 470 25.89 4.53 -17.49
N PRO A 471 27.16 4.08 -17.58
CA PRO A 471 28.03 3.96 -16.41
C PRO A 471 28.16 5.28 -15.63
N SER A 472 28.11 6.42 -16.34
CA SER A 472 28.17 7.78 -15.75
C SER A 472 26.97 8.14 -14.90
N TRP A 473 25.91 7.33 -14.88
CA TRP A 473 24.74 7.57 -14.03
C TRP A 473 24.90 7.05 -12.60
N LYS A 474 25.95 6.26 -12.34
CA LYS A 474 26.33 5.89 -10.97
C LYS A 474 26.85 7.14 -10.26
N THR A 475 26.24 7.47 -9.13
CA THR A 475 26.77 8.47 -8.22
C THR A 475 27.24 7.73 -6.98
N THR A 476 28.53 7.90 -6.65
CA THR A 476 29.08 7.40 -5.37
C THR A 476 28.23 8.00 -4.26
N PRO A 477 27.78 7.23 -3.25
CA PRO A 477 27.15 7.82 -2.08
C PRO A 477 28.06 8.92 -1.56
N ALA A 478 27.54 10.13 -1.34
CA ALA A 478 28.27 11.14 -0.58
C ALA A 478 28.68 10.43 0.72
N THR A 479 29.96 10.21 0.94
CA THR A 479 30.48 9.79 2.23
C THR A 479 29.87 10.72 3.25
N ALA A 480 29.19 10.15 4.25
CA ALA A 480 28.70 10.95 5.38
C ALA A 480 29.83 11.87 5.79
N PRO A 481 29.60 13.18 6.03
CA PRO A 481 30.65 14.08 6.48
C PRO A 481 31.36 13.39 7.63
N SER A 482 32.67 13.20 7.51
CA SER A 482 33.50 12.72 8.60
C SER A 482 33.26 13.68 9.76
N GLU A 483 32.90 13.17 10.93
CA GLU A 483 32.65 13.95 12.16
C GLU A 483 33.91 14.75 12.64
N GLY A 484 34.76 15.15 11.72
CA GLY A 484 36.01 15.87 11.96
C GLY A 484 36.03 17.32 11.48
N GLU A 485 34.95 17.86 10.90
CA GLU A 485 34.95 19.24 10.35
C GLU A 485 33.88 20.16 10.96
N GLN A 486 33.64 20.00 12.26
CA GLN A 486 32.98 21.02 13.11
C GLN A 486 33.86 21.26 14.33
N ALA A 487 34.92 22.00 14.10
CA ALA A 487 35.64 22.73 15.14
C ALA A 487 35.16 24.19 15.13
#